data_54c92e7493c2c1099553f2b0a1d4f969
#
_entry.id   54c92e7493c2c1099553f2b0a1d4f969
#
_cell.length_a   1.000
_cell.length_b   1.000
_cell.length_c   1.000
_cell.angle_alpha   90.00
_cell.angle_beta   90.00
_cell.angle_gamma   90.00
#
_symmetry.space_group_name_H-M   'P 1'
#
loop_
_entity.id
_entity.type
_entity.pdbx_description
1 polymer ?
#
loop_
_entity_poly.entity_id
_entity_poly.type
_entity_poly.pdbx_seq_one_letter_code
_entity_poly.pdbx_strand_id
1 'polypeptide(L)'
;MSVWDERAEAYRQSREHSEGWDLELLVDWAGGARTALDVATGGGHVARRLREAGLEVVSSDPAPGMRADVVCPAEELPFADASFEVVTCRLAAHHFEDVKAATAEMARVASELLLIVDNLWISGKDEEANHLRDPSHVRNYSADEWRKLLPETGLDLEDDRVGERRIELEPWLERTRTTGADAERIRELVADRVEDGRLRIDRIALKGRKR
;
A
#
# COMPACT_ATOMS: atom_id res chain seq x y z
N MET A 1 11.59 -3.19 -19.19
CA MET A 1 11.33 -2.09 -18.23
C MET A 1 9.88 -2.23 -17.83
N SER A 2 9.60 -2.37 -16.55
CA SER A 2 8.21 -2.53 -16.09
C SER A 2 7.47 -1.18 -16.10
N VAL A 3 6.15 -1.20 -16.07
CA VAL A 3 5.33 0.03 -15.95
C VAL A 3 5.70 0.83 -14.69
N TRP A 4 6.15 0.14 -13.66
CA TRP A 4 6.59 0.73 -12.41
C TRP A 4 7.91 1.49 -12.52
N ASP A 5 8.86 0.99 -13.33
CA ASP A 5 10.12 1.70 -13.60
C ASP A 5 9.87 3.06 -14.26
N GLU A 6 8.91 3.11 -15.19
CA GLU A 6 8.53 4.35 -15.91
C GLU A 6 7.83 5.36 -14.99
N ARG A 7 7.10 4.89 -13.98
CA ARG A 7 6.33 5.72 -13.05
C ARG A 7 7.07 6.07 -11.76
N ALA A 8 8.26 5.49 -11.53
CA ALA A 8 8.97 5.58 -10.26
C ALA A 8 9.20 7.03 -9.78
N GLU A 9 9.53 7.96 -10.69
CA GLU A 9 9.70 9.36 -10.33
C GLU A 9 8.40 10.04 -9.89
N ALA A 10 7.29 9.74 -10.56
CA ALA A 10 5.98 10.26 -10.19
C ALA A 10 5.54 9.77 -8.80
N TYR A 11 5.87 8.52 -8.44
CA TYR A 11 5.61 8.00 -7.10
C TYR A 11 6.48 8.67 -6.03
N ARG A 12 7.77 8.93 -6.29
CA ARG A 12 8.66 9.65 -5.36
C ARG A 12 8.18 11.09 -5.07
N GLN A 13 7.58 11.74 -6.05
CA GLN A 13 7.08 13.12 -5.93
C GLN A 13 5.61 13.21 -5.48
N SER A 14 4.95 12.07 -5.30
CA SER A 14 3.52 12.04 -5.02
C SER A 14 3.20 12.51 -3.60
N ARG A 15 2.48 13.64 -3.50
CA ARG A 15 1.95 14.15 -2.22
C ARG A 15 0.97 13.18 -1.58
N GLU A 16 0.18 12.48 -2.38
CA GLU A 16 -0.78 11.48 -1.88
C GLU A 16 -0.09 10.38 -1.07
N HIS A 17 1.11 9.96 -1.50
CA HIS A 17 1.87 8.91 -0.84
C HIS A 17 2.76 9.44 0.29
N SER A 18 3.16 10.71 0.24
CA SER A 18 4.04 11.33 1.24
C SER A 18 3.33 11.85 2.49
N GLU A 19 1.99 11.90 2.48
CA GLU A 19 1.17 12.48 3.55
C GLU A 19 -0.05 11.59 3.85
N GLY A 20 -0.65 11.76 5.01
CA GLY A 20 -1.96 11.20 5.34
C GLY A 20 -2.02 10.56 6.72
N TRP A 21 -3.25 10.52 7.26
CA TRP A 21 -3.53 9.95 8.57
C TRP A 21 -3.02 8.51 8.69
N ASP A 22 -3.11 7.77 7.60
CA ASP A 22 -2.71 6.38 7.47
C ASP A 22 -1.18 6.20 7.56
N LEU A 23 -0.41 7.13 7.02
CA LEU A 23 1.06 7.14 7.14
C LEU A 23 1.49 7.51 8.56
N GLU A 24 0.87 8.54 9.14
CA GLU A 24 1.15 8.94 10.52
C GLU A 24 0.82 7.82 11.51
N LEU A 25 -0.34 7.18 11.33
CA LEU A 25 -0.76 6.06 12.17
C LEU A 25 0.20 4.86 12.05
N LEU A 26 0.66 4.55 10.84
CA LEU A 26 1.62 3.47 10.61
C LEU A 26 2.95 3.74 11.35
N VAL A 27 3.45 4.97 11.28
CA VAL A 27 4.67 5.38 12.01
C VAL A 27 4.46 5.33 13.52
N ASP A 28 3.30 5.78 14.00
CA ASP A 28 2.94 5.73 15.43
C ASP A 28 2.87 4.28 15.92
N TRP A 29 2.23 3.39 15.19
CA TRP A 29 2.14 1.97 15.54
C TRP A 29 3.50 1.25 15.51
N ALA A 30 4.43 1.69 14.67
CA ALA A 30 5.80 1.18 14.62
C ALA A 30 6.68 1.72 15.77
N GLY A 31 6.17 2.67 16.55
CA GLY A 31 6.93 3.32 17.62
C GLY A 31 7.46 2.33 18.65
N GLY A 32 8.74 2.50 19.02
CA GLY A 32 9.45 1.64 19.95
C GLY A 32 10.22 0.48 19.30
N ALA A 33 9.97 0.17 18.03
CA ALA A 33 10.74 -0.81 17.29
C ALA A 33 12.11 -0.23 16.86
N ARG A 34 13.07 -1.12 16.64
CA ARG A 34 14.43 -0.77 16.18
C ARG A 34 14.62 -1.04 14.70
N THR A 35 14.02 -2.13 14.20
CA THR A 35 14.20 -2.60 12.83
C THR A 35 12.87 -2.69 12.10
N ALA A 36 12.86 -2.30 10.81
CA ALA A 36 11.69 -2.44 9.98
C ALA A 36 12.03 -2.90 8.55
N LEU A 37 11.09 -3.62 7.93
CA LEU A 37 11.06 -3.87 6.48
C LEU A 37 9.86 -3.11 5.89
N ASP A 38 10.10 -2.31 4.86
CA ASP A 38 9.04 -1.66 4.07
C ASP A 38 8.88 -2.38 2.74
N VAL A 39 7.82 -3.19 2.61
CA VAL A 39 7.54 -4.06 1.46
C VAL A 39 6.75 -3.31 0.40
N ALA A 40 7.16 -3.46 -0.87
CA ALA A 40 6.64 -2.72 -2.01
C ALA A 40 6.69 -1.20 -1.75
N THR A 41 7.88 -0.72 -1.40
CA THR A 41 8.14 0.62 -0.89
C THR A 41 7.78 1.74 -1.86
N GLY A 42 7.71 1.46 -3.16
CA GLY A 42 7.38 2.43 -4.20
C GLY A 42 8.27 3.68 -4.14
N GLY A 43 7.68 4.84 -3.85
CA GLY A 43 8.41 6.11 -3.69
C GLY A 43 9.26 6.24 -2.43
N GLY A 44 9.31 5.22 -1.56
CA GLY A 44 10.10 5.19 -0.33
C GLY A 44 9.57 6.07 0.80
N HIS A 45 8.31 6.45 0.76
CA HIS A 45 7.73 7.38 1.73
C HIS A 45 7.63 6.80 3.13
N VAL A 46 7.20 5.54 3.27
CA VAL A 46 7.11 4.84 4.56
C VAL A 46 8.51 4.61 5.10
N ALA A 47 9.41 4.03 4.31
CA ALA A 47 10.79 3.78 4.72
C ALA A 47 11.48 5.05 5.22
N ARG A 48 11.29 6.19 4.53
CA ARG A 48 11.82 7.49 4.96
C ARG A 48 11.27 7.91 6.31
N ARG A 49 9.93 7.86 6.49
CA ARG A 49 9.29 8.28 7.76
C ARG A 49 9.69 7.40 8.94
N LEU A 50 9.85 6.10 8.73
CA LEU A 50 10.35 5.19 9.76
C LEU A 50 11.81 5.47 10.12
N ARG A 51 12.68 5.78 9.12
CA ARG A 51 14.06 6.21 9.37
C ARG A 51 14.13 7.54 10.13
N GLU A 52 13.28 8.51 9.79
CA GLU A 52 13.12 9.78 10.53
C GLU A 52 12.66 9.55 11.97
N ALA A 53 11.87 8.51 12.23
CA ALA A 53 11.46 8.08 13.57
C ALA A 53 12.55 7.27 14.34
N GLY A 54 13.71 7.02 13.70
CA GLY A 54 14.86 6.40 14.33
C GLY A 54 15.01 4.88 14.14
N LEU A 55 14.20 4.26 13.26
CA LEU A 55 14.32 2.83 12.96
C LEU A 55 15.42 2.57 11.92
N GLU A 56 16.06 1.42 12.01
CA GLU A 56 16.87 0.84 10.93
C GLU A 56 15.91 0.17 9.93
N VAL A 57 15.84 0.70 8.71
CA VAL A 57 14.85 0.26 7.71
C VAL A 57 15.51 -0.31 6.48
N VAL A 58 15.12 -1.51 6.11
CA VAL A 58 15.31 -2.11 4.79
C VAL A 58 14.05 -1.89 3.98
N SER A 59 14.18 -1.56 2.70
CA SER A 59 13.08 -1.42 1.76
C SER A 59 13.15 -2.48 0.67
N SER A 60 12.01 -3.01 0.23
CA SER A 60 11.93 -3.94 -0.90
C SER A 60 10.88 -3.50 -1.92
N ASP A 61 11.13 -3.81 -3.20
CA ASP A 61 10.20 -3.53 -4.30
C ASP A 61 10.58 -4.41 -5.50
N PRO A 62 9.62 -4.96 -6.25
CA PRO A 62 9.92 -5.77 -7.43
C PRO A 62 10.47 -4.95 -8.61
N ALA A 63 10.24 -3.63 -8.64
CA ALA A 63 10.67 -2.74 -9.72
C ALA A 63 12.02 -2.07 -9.39
N PRO A 64 13.11 -2.37 -10.15
CA PRO A 64 14.42 -1.74 -9.92
C PRO A 64 14.40 -0.20 -9.97
N GLY A 65 13.51 0.38 -10.76
CA GLY A 65 13.33 1.84 -10.86
C GLY A 65 12.88 2.49 -9.56
N MET A 66 12.30 1.77 -8.62
CA MET A 66 11.92 2.27 -7.30
C MET A 66 13.12 2.48 -6.38
N ARG A 67 14.29 1.87 -6.70
CA ARG A 67 15.55 2.02 -5.95
C ARG A 67 15.43 1.55 -4.50
N ALA A 68 14.66 0.49 -4.27
CA ALA A 68 14.62 -0.19 -2.99
C ALA A 68 15.97 -0.83 -2.66
N ASP A 69 16.23 -1.08 -1.38
CA ASP A 69 17.46 -1.72 -0.92
C ASP A 69 17.55 -3.17 -1.44
N VAL A 70 16.41 -3.85 -1.60
CA VAL A 70 16.31 -5.22 -2.12
C VAL A 70 15.25 -5.28 -3.22
N VAL A 71 15.60 -5.89 -4.37
CA VAL A 71 14.65 -6.09 -5.47
C VAL A 71 14.07 -7.50 -5.37
N CYS A 72 12.81 -7.60 -4.96
CA CYS A 72 12.08 -8.87 -4.83
C CYS A 72 10.56 -8.64 -4.84
N PRO A 73 9.75 -9.66 -5.23
CA PRO A 73 8.31 -9.63 -5.04
C PRO A 73 7.94 -9.79 -3.56
N ALA A 74 6.73 -9.36 -3.20
CA ALA A 74 6.23 -9.46 -1.83
C ALA A 74 5.91 -10.93 -1.42
N GLU A 75 5.63 -11.77 -2.42
CA GLU A 75 5.31 -13.18 -2.26
C GLU A 75 6.55 -14.06 -1.98
N GLU A 76 7.77 -13.53 -2.17
CA GLU A 76 9.03 -14.27 -1.98
C GLU A 76 10.10 -13.33 -1.41
N LEU A 77 10.06 -13.09 -0.10
CA LEU A 77 10.98 -12.20 0.59
C LEU A 77 12.29 -12.92 0.95
N PRO A 78 13.47 -12.45 0.50
CA PRO A 78 14.76 -13.14 0.69
C PRO A 78 15.35 -12.91 2.10
N PHE A 79 14.50 -12.96 3.12
CA PHE A 79 14.88 -12.75 4.52
C PHE A 79 14.51 -13.98 5.36
N ALA A 80 15.27 -14.21 6.42
CA ALA A 80 14.96 -15.28 7.39
C ALA A 80 13.68 -14.95 8.18
N ASP A 81 13.06 -15.95 8.78
CA ASP A 81 11.92 -15.78 9.67
C ASP A 81 12.27 -14.82 10.81
N ALA A 82 11.31 -13.99 11.18
CA ALA A 82 11.43 -13.05 12.30
C ALA A 82 12.66 -12.11 12.23
N SER A 83 13.03 -11.68 11.01
CA SER A 83 14.20 -10.81 10.76
C SER A 83 13.97 -9.35 11.15
N PHE A 84 12.73 -8.89 11.20
CA PHE A 84 12.38 -7.49 11.44
C PHE A 84 11.35 -7.37 12.56
N GLU A 85 11.55 -6.42 13.48
CA GLU A 85 10.58 -6.16 14.54
C GLU A 85 9.23 -5.68 13.96
N VAL A 86 9.27 -4.86 12.90
CA VAL A 86 8.08 -4.37 12.19
C VAL A 86 8.23 -4.61 10.69
N VAL A 87 7.16 -5.10 10.07
CA VAL A 87 7.02 -5.15 8.61
C VAL A 87 5.87 -4.25 8.19
N THR A 88 6.08 -3.43 7.16
CA THR A 88 5.06 -2.50 6.65
C THR A 88 4.77 -2.75 5.18
N CYS A 89 3.52 -2.58 4.78
CA CYS A 89 3.09 -2.53 3.38
C CYS A 89 2.00 -1.47 3.24
N ARG A 90 2.23 -0.46 2.40
CA ARG A 90 1.27 0.63 2.27
C ARG A 90 0.93 0.94 0.82
N LEU A 91 -0.37 0.86 0.49
CA LEU A 91 -0.93 1.17 -0.84
C LEU A 91 -0.30 0.36 -1.97
N ALA A 92 -0.08 -0.91 -1.74
CA ALA A 92 0.57 -1.82 -2.67
C ALA A 92 -0.13 -3.18 -2.78
N ALA A 93 -0.81 -3.65 -1.74
CA ALA A 93 -1.35 -5.01 -1.70
C ALA A 93 -2.44 -5.26 -2.77
N HIS A 94 -3.13 -4.21 -3.22
CA HIS A 94 -4.08 -4.29 -4.33
C HIS A 94 -3.42 -4.57 -5.71
N HIS A 95 -2.08 -4.62 -5.77
CA HIS A 95 -1.31 -5.03 -6.94
C HIS A 95 -0.73 -6.45 -6.83
N PHE A 96 -0.82 -7.10 -5.67
CA PHE A 96 -0.26 -8.44 -5.50
C PHE A 96 -1.10 -9.49 -6.24
N GLU A 97 -0.44 -10.39 -6.96
CA GLU A 97 -1.11 -11.49 -7.65
C GLU A 97 -1.72 -12.47 -6.65
N ASP A 98 -0.98 -12.75 -5.57
CA ASP A 98 -1.43 -13.55 -4.44
C ASP A 98 -1.24 -12.78 -3.11
N VAL A 99 -2.23 -11.98 -2.74
CA VAL A 99 -2.21 -11.22 -1.49
C VAL A 99 -2.05 -12.12 -0.26
N LYS A 100 -2.55 -13.35 -0.32
CA LYS A 100 -2.45 -14.31 0.79
C LYS A 100 -1.01 -14.80 0.96
N ALA A 101 -0.34 -15.16 -0.13
CA ALA A 101 1.08 -15.52 -0.12
C ALA A 101 1.94 -14.34 0.33
N ALA A 102 1.72 -13.15 -0.21
CA ALA A 102 2.45 -11.94 0.18
C ALA A 102 2.26 -11.61 1.67
N THR A 103 1.01 -11.68 2.18
CA THR A 103 0.75 -11.41 3.59
C THR A 103 1.39 -12.48 4.50
N ALA A 104 1.41 -13.75 4.08
CA ALA A 104 2.08 -14.82 4.81
C ALA A 104 3.61 -14.62 4.86
N GLU A 105 4.24 -14.20 3.75
CA GLU A 105 5.66 -13.88 3.71
C GLU A 105 6.00 -12.67 4.60
N MET A 106 5.21 -11.61 4.53
CA MET A 106 5.37 -10.44 5.42
C MET A 106 5.23 -10.85 6.90
N ALA A 107 4.23 -11.69 7.22
CA ALA A 107 4.07 -12.23 8.58
C ALA A 107 5.22 -13.15 8.99
N ARG A 108 5.79 -13.94 8.07
CA ARG A 108 6.93 -14.82 8.33
C ARG A 108 8.17 -14.04 8.76
N VAL A 109 8.48 -12.97 8.05
CA VAL A 109 9.68 -12.17 8.32
C VAL A 109 9.51 -11.16 9.47
N ALA A 110 8.28 -10.91 9.90
CA ALA A 110 7.97 -10.09 11.09
C ALA A 110 8.24 -10.89 12.38
N SER A 111 8.91 -10.28 13.36
CA SER A 111 9.06 -10.83 14.72
C SER A 111 8.01 -10.32 15.69
N GLU A 112 7.46 -9.11 15.48
CA GLU A 112 6.47 -8.51 16.38
C GLU A 112 5.23 -8.03 15.66
N LEU A 113 5.37 -7.14 14.67
CA LEU A 113 4.24 -6.46 14.04
C LEU A 113 4.26 -6.54 12.50
N LEU A 114 3.09 -6.76 11.92
CA LEU A 114 2.80 -6.50 10.52
C LEU A 114 1.78 -5.37 10.43
N LEU A 115 2.14 -4.30 9.72
CA LEU A 115 1.31 -3.10 9.52
C LEU A 115 0.95 -2.99 8.04
N ILE A 116 -0.33 -3.09 7.72
CA ILE A 116 -0.82 -2.98 6.34
C ILE A 116 -1.76 -1.79 6.23
N VAL A 117 -1.57 -0.98 5.19
CA VAL A 117 -2.53 0.06 4.79
C VAL A 117 -2.88 -0.14 3.33
N ASP A 118 -4.17 -0.20 3.00
CA ASP A 118 -4.58 -0.23 1.61
C ASP A 118 -5.95 0.44 1.37
N ASN A 119 -6.26 0.66 0.09
CA ASN A 119 -7.55 1.15 -0.33
C ASN A 119 -8.59 0.04 -0.16
N LEU A 120 -9.80 0.43 0.24
CA LEU A 120 -10.92 -0.49 0.40
C LEU A 120 -11.68 -0.70 -0.92
N TRP A 121 -12.16 -1.92 -1.11
CA TRP A 121 -13.18 -2.20 -2.10
C TRP A 121 -14.48 -1.47 -1.73
N ILE A 122 -15.04 -0.75 -2.66
CA ILE A 122 -16.26 0.04 -2.48
C ILE A 122 -17.40 -0.53 -3.34
N SER A 123 -17.16 -0.62 -4.65
CA SER A 123 -18.14 -1.09 -5.61
C SER A 123 -17.49 -1.61 -6.90
N GLY A 124 -18.26 -2.31 -7.71
CA GLY A 124 -17.78 -2.73 -9.04
C GLY A 124 -17.43 -1.57 -9.97
N LYS A 125 -18.04 -0.39 -9.80
CA LYS A 125 -17.70 0.82 -10.56
C LYS A 125 -16.32 1.36 -10.21
N ASP A 126 -16.01 1.39 -8.92
CA ASP A 126 -14.69 1.82 -8.44
C ASP A 126 -13.60 0.84 -8.90
N GLU A 127 -13.89 -0.44 -8.89
CA GLU A 127 -12.97 -1.46 -9.37
C GLU A 127 -12.72 -1.35 -10.88
N GLU A 128 -13.78 -1.11 -11.69
CA GLU A 128 -13.65 -0.78 -13.12
C GLU A 128 -12.79 0.46 -13.34
N ALA A 129 -12.99 1.51 -12.56
CA ALA A 129 -12.21 2.74 -12.63
C ALA A 129 -10.72 2.50 -12.30
N ASN A 130 -10.43 1.69 -11.28
CA ASN A 130 -9.06 1.33 -10.91
C ASN A 130 -8.35 0.52 -12.02
N HIS A 131 -9.02 -0.46 -12.63
CA HIS A 131 -8.46 -1.24 -13.74
C HIS A 131 -8.23 -0.40 -14.99
N LEU A 132 -9.17 0.49 -15.36
CA LEU A 132 -8.98 1.42 -16.48
C LEU A 132 -7.81 2.37 -16.26
N ARG A 133 -7.64 2.82 -15.02
CA ARG A 133 -6.56 3.72 -14.65
C ARG A 133 -5.20 3.03 -14.61
N ASP A 134 -5.15 1.83 -14.07
CA ASP A 134 -3.90 1.12 -13.80
C ASP A 134 -4.02 -0.37 -14.17
N PRO A 135 -3.47 -0.78 -15.31
CA PRO A 135 -3.50 -2.19 -15.73
C PRO A 135 -2.81 -3.17 -14.79
N SER A 136 -1.98 -2.67 -13.85
CA SER A 136 -1.34 -3.50 -12.82
C SER A 136 -2.22 -3.69 -11.59
N HIS A 137 -3.37 -3.02 -11.51
CA HIS A 137 -4.33 -3.22 -10.43
C HIS A 137 -4.93 -4.62 -10.51
N VAL A 138 -4.81 -5.40 -9.43
CA VAL A 138 -5.41 -6.73 -9.32
C VAL A 138 -6.81 -6.62 -8.73
N ARG A 139 -6.90 -6.15 -7.49
CA ARG A 139 -8.19 -5.84 -6.84
C ARG A 139 -8.01 -5.14 -5.49
N ASN A 140 -9.03 -4.38 -5.10
CA ASN A 140 -9.18 -3.96 -3.72
C ASN A 140 -9.92 -5.04 -2.88
N TYR A 141 -9.68 -5.02 -1.59
CA TYR A 141 -10.31 -5.93 -0.61
C TYR A 141 -11.21 -5.14 0.32
N SER A 142 -12.32 -5.76 0.75
CA SER A 142 -13.18 -5.18 1.78
C SER A 142 -12.51 -5.25 3.16
N ALA A 143 -13.00 -4.45 4.10
CA ALA A 143 -12.51 -4.50 5.48
C ALA A 143 -12.67 -5.89 6.11
N ASP A 144 -13.77 -6.59 5.80
CA ASP A 144 -14.02 -7.92 6.34
C ASP A 144 -13.10 -8.99 5.74
N GLU A 145 -12.71 -8.86 4.45
CA GLU A 145 -11.71 -9.74 3.85
C GLU A 145 -10.36 -9.54 4.52
N TRP A 146 -9.92 -8.30 4.75
CA TRP A 146 -8.68 -7.99 5.46
C TRP A 146 -8.67 -8.52 6.90
N ARG A 147 -9.76 -8.32 7.64
CA ARG A 147 -9.91 -8.83 9.02
C ARG A 147 -9.85 -10.34 9.11
N LYS A 148 -10.26 -11.06 8.06
CA LYS A 148 -10.16 -12.52 7.97
C LYS A 148 -8.77 -12.97 7.54
N LEU A 149 -8.18 -12.29 6.55
CA LEU A 149 -6.89 -12.67 5.97
C LEU A 149 -5.77 -12.60 7.00
N LEU A 150 -5.70 -11.53 7.78
CA LEU A 150 -4.58 -11.29 8.68
C LEU A 150 -4.41 -12.41 9.73
N PRO A 151 -5.46 -12.88 10.45
CA PRO A 151 -5.36 -14.00 11.37
C PRO A 151 -4.99 -15.35 10.73
N GLU A 152 -5.30 -15.56 9.44
CA GLU A 152 -4.93 -16.78 8.70
C GLU A 152 -3.41 -16.91 8.52
N THR A 153 -2.65 -15.80 8.63
CA THR A 153 -1.19 -15.78 8.52
C THR A 153 -0.48 -15.99 9.88
N GLY A 154 -1.20 -16.32 10.94
CA GLY A 154 -0.62 -16.57 12.27
C GLY A 154 -0.42 -15.33 13.13
N LEU A 155 -1.07 -14.24 12.76
CA LEU A 155 -1.09 -12.99 13.54
C LEU A 155 -2.40 -12.84 14.32
N ASP A 156 -2.37 -12.10 15.41
CA ASP A 156 -3.57 -11.57 16.04
C ASP A 156 -3.85 -10.17 15.50
N LEU A 157 -5.08 -9.91 15.04
CA LEU A 157 -5.49 -8.55 14.67
C LEU A 157 -5.63 -7.72 15.95
N GLU A 158 -4.64 -6.86 16.23
CA GLU A 158 -4.60 -6.04 17.45
C GLU A 158 -5.43 -4.77 17.32
N ASP A 159 -5.39 -4.13 16.15
CA ASP A 159 -6.14 -2.91 15.86
C ASP A 159 -6.45 -2.81 14.36
N ASP A 160 -7.54 -2.15 14.00
CA ASP A 160 -7.80 -1.68 12.65
C ASP A 160 -8.48 -0.31 12.64
N ARG A 161 -8.19 0.48 11.63
CA ARG A 161 -8.78 1.80 11.42
C ARG A 161 -9.24 1.95 9.99
N VAL A 162 -10.48 2.33 9.81
CA VAL A 162 -11.01 2.75 8.51
C VAL A 162 -11.12 4.26 8.50
N GLY A 163 -10.65 4.88 7.44
CA GLY A 163 -10.69 6.33 7.28
C GLY A 163 -10.72 6.76 5.82
N GLU A 164 -11.11 8.01 5.61
CA GLU A 164 -11.27 8.63 4.30
C GLU A 164 -10.02 9.41 3.89
N ARG A 165 -9.70 9.38 2.60
CA ARG A 165 -8.76 10.30 1.93
C ARG A 165 -9.47 11.00 0.81
N ARG A 166 -9.22 12.31 0.66
CA ARG A 166 -9.64 13.09 -0.51
C ARG A 166 -8.42 13.47 -1.31
N ILE A 167 -8.35 13.00 -2.54
CA ILE A 167 -7.23 13.23 -3.45
C ILE A 167 -7.69 14.01 -4.65
N GLU A 168 -6.83 14.82 -5.24
CA GLU A 168 -7.11 15.53 -6.48
C GLU A 168 -7.31 14.53 -7.62
N LEU A 169 -8.46 14.55 -8.29
CA LEU A 169 -8.83 13.58 -9.33
C LEU A 169 -7.89 13.68 -10.55
N GLU A 170 -7.62 14.88 -11.04
CA GLU A 170 -6.80 15.04 -12.23
C GLU A 170 -5.33 14.61 -12.00
N PRO A 171 -4.63 15.02 -10.92
CA PRO A 171 -3.31 14.49 -10.60
C PRO A 171 -3.29 12.97 -10.39
N TRP A 172 -4.38 12.38 -9.90
CA TRP A 172 -4.50 10.93 -9.75
C TRP A 172 -4.53 10.22 -11.11
N LEU A 173 -5.24 10.76 -12.11
CA LEU A 173 -5.25 10.26 -13.51
C LEU A 173 -3.90 10.49 -14.20
N GLU A 174 -3.32 11.68 -14.06
CA GLU A 174 -2.04 12.06 -14.68
C GLU A 174 -0.89 11.15 -14.25
N ARG A 175 -0.86 10.72 -12.99
CA ARG A 175 0.19 9.85 -12.44
C ARG A 175 0.32 8.52 -13.20
N THR A 176 -0.77 8.02 -13.74
CA THR A 176 -0.80 6.80 -14.57
C THR A 176 -0.84 7.08 -16.07
N ARG A 177 -0.78 8.37 -16.46
CA ARG A 177 -0.92 8.85 -17.84
C ARG A 177 -2.26 8.43 -18.49
N THR A 178 -3.30 8.32 -17.68
CA THR A 178 -4.65 7.96 -18.13
C THR A 178 -5.28 9.14 -18.83
N THR A 179 -5.64 8.97 -20.11
CA THR A 179 -6.16 10.04 -20.98
C THR A 179 -7.29 9.54 -21.89
N GLY A 180 -7.93 10.43 -22.63
CA GLY A 180 -8.95 10.09 -23.64
C GLY A 180 -10.16 9.38 -23.05
N ALA A 181 -10.66 8.39 -23.75
CA ALA A 181 -11.90 7.68 -23.39
C ALA A 181 -11.86 7.02 -22.01
N ASP A 182 -10.72 6.46 -21.62
CA ASP A 182 -10.56 5.85 -20.30
C ASP A 182 -10.69 6.89 -19.18
N ALA A 183 -10.06 8.06 -19.34
CA ALA A 183 -10.18 9.13 -18.36
C ALA A 183 -11.61 9.68 -18.26
N GLU A 184 -12.31 9.80 -19.40
CA GLU A 184 -13.72 10.20 -19.43
C GLU A 184 -14.59 9.15 -18.72
N ARG A 185 -14.39 7.89 -19.04
CA ARG A 185 -15.12 6.80 -18.40
C ARG A 185 -14.89 6.72 -16.89
N ILE A 186 -13.66 6.91 -16.44
CA ILE A 186 -13.34 6.97 -15.00
C ILE A 186 -14.08 8.11 -14.32
N ARG A 187 -14.08 9.32 -14.90
CA ARG A 187 -14.82 10.46 -14.32
C ARG A 187 -16.31 10.17 -14.16
N GLU A 188 -16.92 9.46 -15.11
CA GLU A 188 -18.31 9.01 -15.00
C GLU A 188 -18.50 8.01 -13.86
N LEU A 189 -17.61 6.99 -13.78
CA LEU A 189 -17.71 5.91 -12.78
C LEU A 189 -17.60 6.41 -11.34
N VAL A 190 -16.75 7.41 -11.10
CA VAL A 190 -16.47 7.93 -9.76
C VAL A 190 -17.20 9.25 -9.45
N ALA A 191 -18.10 9.70 -10.34
CA ALA A 191 -18.74 11.02 -10.23
C ALA A 191 -19.45 11.26 -8.89
N ASP A 192 -20.08 10.26 -8.32
CA ASP A 192 -20.78 10.30 -7.03
C ASP A 192 -19.85 10.37 -5.82
N ARG A 193 -18.55 10.20 -6.03
CA ARG A 193 -17.49 10.28 -5.01
C ARG A 193 -16.57 11.48 -5.19
N VAL A 194 -16.82 12.31 -6.17
CA VAL A 194 -16.04 13.53 -6.45
C VAL A 194 -16.78 14.76 -5.95
N GLU A 195 -16.13 15.52 -5.09
CA GLU A 195 -16.59 16.81 -4.58
C GLU A 195 -15.45 17.82 -4.71
N ASP A 196 -15.72 18.97 -5.31
CA ASP A 196 -14.73 20.03 -5.55
C ASP A 196 -13.44 19.55 -6.24
N GLY A 197 -13.58 18.65 -7.23
CA GLY A 197 -12.45 18.07 -7.97
C GLY A 197 -11.64 17.02 -7.18
N ARG A 198 -12.09 16.64 -6.00
CA ARG A 198 -11.44 15.67 -5.13
C ARG A 198 -12.22 14.37 -5.07
N LEU A 199 -11.54 13.28 -5.38
CA LEU A 199 -12.05 11.92 -5.25
C LEU A 199 -11.90 11.45 -3.81
N ARG A 200 -12.99 10.94 -3.22
CA ARG A 200 -12.98 10.24 -1.94
C ARG A 200 -12.51 8.79 -2.13
N ILE A 201 -11.51 8.39 -1.36
CA ILE A 201 -11.01 7.01 -1.28
C ILE A 201 -11.07 6.58 0.18
N ASP A 202 -11.69 5.43 0.43
CA ASP A 202 -11.71 4.83 1.75
C ASP A 202 -10.51 3.89 1.90
N ARG A 203 -9.84 3.97 3.04
CA ARG A 203 -8.64 3.18 3.37
C ARG A 203 -8.82 2.43 4.66
N ILE A 204 -8.15 1.31 4.77
CA ILE A 204 -7.99 0.57 6.01
C ILE A 204 -6.52 0.55 6.40
N ALA A 205 -6.25 0.73 7.68
CA ALA A 205 -4.97 0.43 8.31
C ALA A 205 -5.18 -0.75 9.27
N LEU A 206 -4.28 -1.72 9.25
CA LEU A 206 -4.35 -2.96 10.02
C LEU A 206 -3.07 -3.13 10.82
N LYS A 207 -3.21 -3.49 12.10
CA LYS A 207 -2.12 -3.83 13.00
C LYS A 207 -2.24 -5.29 13.42
N GLY A 208 -1.39 -6.12 12.84
CA GLY A 208 -1.24 -7.53 13.21
C GLY A 208 -0.06 -7.73 14.16
N ARG A 209 -0.28 -8.45 15.25
CA ARG A 209 0.78 -8.82 16.21
C ARG A 209 1.12 -10.30 16.06
N LYS A 210 2.42 -10.62 16.08
CA LYS A 210 2.91 -12.02 16.10
C LYS A 210 2.47 -12.70 17.39
N ARG A 211 1.99 -13.94 17.27
CA ARG A 211 1.59 -14.79 18.39
C ARG A 211 2.78 -15.33 19.16
#